data_02aba079f0d77626066ec644d625e60b
#
_entry.id   02aba079f0d77626066ec644d625e60b
#
_cell.length_a   1.000
_cell.length_b   1.000
_cell.length_c   1.000
_cell.angle_alpha   90.00
_cell.angle_beta   90.00
_cell.angle_gamma   90.00
#
_symmetry.space_group_name_H-M   'P 1'
#
loop_
_entity.id
_entity.type
_entity.pdbx_description
1 polymer ?
#
loop_
_entity_poly.entity_id
_entity_poly.type
_entity_poly.pdbx_seq_one_letter_code
_entity_poly.pdbx_strand_id
1 'polypeptide(L)'
;CTINPLNTGSNNTLSEGNLKVVASGGCTALGTMNLITGHKWYFEGKCTGSGNNWIGIIEENDYTNSANTNSSIAGSGSFNTYLYAHNGSIYYGSSSAATGATFTTNDIMGVLVDLESATNTISFFKNGAAQGSAFNLTGTGINYTPMSDRGGGSGNGFWYNFGQEGSFGTGSGGGNSDANGYGSFYY
;
A
#
# COMPACT_ATOMS: atom_id res chain seq x y z
N CYS A 1 -4.79 11.74 -3.61
CA CYS A 1 -4.38 11.06 -2.37
C CYS A 1 -2.92 11.36 -2.05
N THR A 2 -2.58 11.39 -0.79
CA THR A 2 -1.21 11.44 -0.25
C THR A 2 -1.19 10.63 1.05
N ILE A 3 -0.04 10.47 1.67
CA ILE A 3 0.03 9.92 3.03
C ILE A 3 -0.45 10.98 4.02
N ASN A 4 -1.26 10.57 4.97
CA ASN A 4 -1.88 11.47 5.96
C ASN A 4 -0.90 11.80 7.09
N PRO A 5 -0.42 13.05 7.20
CA PRO A 5 0.52 13.43 8.26
C PRO A 5 -0.10 13.42 9.66
N LEU A 6 -1.43 13.45 9.76
CA LEU A 6 -2.16 13.39 11.03
C LEU A 6 -2.43 11.94 11.47
N ASN A 7 -2.21 10.97 10.58
CA ASN A 7 -2.44 9.56 10.86
C ASN A 7 -1.28 8.69 10.32
N THR A 8 -0.11 9.00 10.81
CA THR A 8 1.13 8.26 10.54
C THR A 8 1.94 8.16 11.83
N GLY A 9 2.63 7.04 12.01
CA GLY A 9 3.45 6.84 13.21
C GLY A 9 4.59 7.86 13.32
N SER A 10 4.96 8.24 14.54
CA SER A 10 6.02 9.24 14.81
C SER A 10 7.40 8.81 14.31
N ASN A 11 7.60 7.52 14.04
CA ASN A 11 8.82 6.98 13.43
C ASN A 11 8.87 7.20 11.92
N ASN A 12 7.81 7.71 11.29
CA ASN A 12 7.76 8.04 9.88
C ASN A 12 8.22 9.48 9.63
N THR A 13 9.03 9.66 8.61
CA THR A 13 9.35 10.96 8.02
C THR A 13 8.66 11.05 6.67
N LEU A 14 7.84 12.09 6.48
CA LEU A 14 7.17 12.37 5.22
C LEU A 14 7.92 13.43 4.43
N SER A 15 7.99 13.29 3.12
CA SER A 15 8.58 14.24 2.17
C SER A 15 7.89 14.16 0.81
N GLU A 16 8.34 14.96 -0.15
CA GLU A 16 7.80 14.99 -1.52
C GLU A 16 6.28 15.23 -1.53
N GLY A 17 5.81 16.24 -0.78
CA GLY A 17 4.39 16.53 -0.67
C GLY A 17 3.58 15.41 0.01
N ASN A 18 4.18 14.72 0.97
CA ASN A 18 3.63 13.54 1.66
C ASN A 18 3.41 12.33 0.74
N LEU A 19 4.14 12.24 -0.36
CA LEU A 19 4.16 11.06 -1.22
C LEU A 19 5.26 10.07 -0.86
N LYS A 20 6.28 10.52 -0.13
CA LYS A 20 7.36 9.64 0.31
C LYS A 20 7.35 9.47 1.82
N VAL A 21 7.35 8.23 2.26
CA VAL A 21 7.44 7.85 3.66
C VAL A 21 8.71 7.03 3.87
N VAL A 22 9.50 7.43 4.87
CA VAL A 22 10.69 6.69 5.32
C VAL A 22 10.59 6.52 6.82
N ALA A 23 10.72 5.28 7.26
CA ALA A 23 10.57 4.93 8.67
C ALA A 23 11.92 4.72 9.36
N SER A 24 12.01 5.14 10.62
CA SER A 24 13.15 4.89 11.51
C SER A 24 12.91 3.72 12.47
N GLY A 25 11.70 3.14 12.49
CA GLY A 25 11.32 2.04 13.37
C GLY A 25 10.03 1.38 12.90
N GLY A 26 9.49 0.46 13.70
CA GLY A 26 8.18 -0.15 13.43
C GLY A 26 7.08 0.92 13.47
N CYS A 27 6.29 1.04 12.41
CA CYS A 27 5.22 2.02 12.31
C CYS A 27 4.36 1.83 11.05
N THR A 28 3.19 2.44 11.09
CA THR A 28 2.21 2.42 9.99
C THR A 28 2.06 3.81 9.39
N ALA A 29 1.80 3.89 8.09
CA ALA A 29 1.43 5.11 7.39
C ALA A 29 0.17 4.87 6.56
N LEU A 30 -0.78 5.79 6.64
CA LEU A 30 -2.11 5.69 6.03
C LEU A 30 -2.33 6.79 5.01
N GLY A 31 -3.11 6.49 3.96
CA GLY A 31 -3.51 7.47 2.95
C GLY A 31 -4.53 8.50 3.49
N THR A 32 -4.69 9.60 2.75
CA THR A 32 -5.67 10.66 3.06
C THR A 32 -7.05 10.39 2.48
N MET A 33 -7.23 9.33 1.69
CA MET A 33 -8.45 9.06 0.95
C MET A 33 -8.89 7.61 1.13
N ASN A 34 -10.20 7.43 1.30
CA ASN A 34 -10.80 6.11 1.29
C ASN A 34 -11.09 5.65 -0.15
N LEU A 35 -10.84 4.38 -0.39
CA LEU A 35 -11.23 3.65 -1.59
C LEU A 35 -12.67 3.19 -1.39
N ILE A 36 -13.61 3.84 -2.05
CA ILE A 36 -15.04 3.61 -1.89
C ILE A 36 -15.57 2.56 -2.88
N THR A 37 -16.67 1.90 -2.50
CA THR A 37 -17.36 0.91 -3.34
C THR A 37 -17.85 1.48 -4.68
N GLY A 38 -18.06 0.60 -5.66
CA GLY A 38 -18.53 0.97 -7.00
C GLY A 38 -17.41 1.44 -7.93
N HIS A 39 -16.15 1.30 -7.54
CA HIS A 39 -14.99 1.73 -8.32
C HIS A 39 -13.84 0.74 -8.25
N LYS A 40 -12.95 0.81 -9.24
CA LYS A 40 -11.64 0.18 -9.21
C LYS A 40 -10.59 1.23 -8.89
N TRP A 41 -9.67 0.87 -8.01
CA TRP A 41 -8.63 1.76 -7.53
C TRP A 41 -7.25 1.14 -7.78
N TYR A 42 -6.33 1.96 -8.26
CA TYR A 42 -4.95 1.55 -8.45
C TYR A 42 -3.99 2.58 -7.88
N PHE A 43 -2.95 2.12 -7.22
CA PHE A 43 -1.85 2.94 -6.78
C PHE A 43 -0.55 2.15 -6.78
N GLU A 44 0.56 2.85 -6.79
CA GLU A 44 1.90 2.28 -6.79
C GLU A 44 2.71 2.77 -5.61
N GLY A 45 3.65 1.95 -5.16
CA GLY A 45 4.67 2.32 -4.18
C GLY A 45 6.04 1.82 -4.62
N LYS A 46 6.98 2.75 -4.88
CA LYS A 46 8.38 2.42 -5.11
C LYS A 46 9.07 2.21 -3.76
N CYS A 47 9.63 1.02 -3.55
CA CYS A 47 10.33 0.69 -2.33
C CYS A 47 11.63 1.50 -2.20
N THR A 48 11.85 2.16 -1.07
CA THR A 48 13.02 3.03 -0.83
C THR A 48 14.15 2.37 -0.05
N GLY A 49 13.94 1.15 0.43
CA GLY A 49 14.97 0.41 1.18
C GLY A 49 14.65 -1.07 1.31
N SER A 50 15.65 -1.87 1.61
CA SER A 50 15.50 -3.31 1.84
C SER A 50 15.06 -3.59 3.29
N GLY A 51 14.17 -4.54 3.50
CA GLY A 51 13.76 -5.00 4.84
C GLY A 51 12.25 -5.03 5.02
N ASN A 52 11.82 -5.20 6.25
CA ASN A 52 10.42 -5.46 6.64
C ASN A 52 9.44 -4.36 6.22
N ASN A 53 9.11 -4.31 4.95
CA ASN A 53 8.12 -3.39 4.37
C ASN A 53 6.89 -4.15 3.93
N TRP A 54 5.71 -3.56 4.13
CA TRP A 54 4.43 -4.04 3.64
C TRP A 54 3.68 -2.89 2.96
N ILE A 55 2.97 -3.20 1.89
CA ILE A 55 2.12 -2.26 1.16
C ILE A 55 0.77 -2.90 0.87
N GLY A 56 -0.30 -2.12 0.95
CA GLY A 56 -1.65 -2.57 0.65
C GLY A 56 -2.71 -1.66 1.22
N ILE A 57 -3.73 -2.25 1.85
CA ILE A 57 -4.90 -1.52 2.35
C ILE A 57 -5.29 -1.99 3.76
N ILE A 58 -6.01 -1.12 4.46
CA ILE A 58 -6.68 -1.40 5.74
C ILE A 58 -8.16 -1.06 5.62
N GLU A 59 -9.01 -1.82 6.29
CA GLU A 59 -10.44 -1.56 6.38
C GLU A 59 -10.73 -0.28 7.18
N GLU A 60 -11.70 0.54 6.73
CA GLU A 60 -12.01 1.84 7.31
C GLU A 60 -12.33 1.77 8.82
N ASN A 61 -13.06 0.75 9.25
CA ASN A 61 -13.41 0.58 10.66
C ASN A 61 -12.18 0.38 11.56
N ASP A 62 -11.11 -0.20 11.01
CA ASP A 62 -9.87 -0.43 11.73
C ASP A 62 -8.91 0.77 11.64
N TYR A 63 -9.10 1.63 10.65
CA TYR A 63 -8.35 2.86 10.46
C TYR A 63 -8.45 3.80 11.68
N THR A 64 -9.64 3.94 12.26
CA THR A 64 -9.85 4.77 13.45
C THR A 64 -9.21 4.19 14.71
N ASN A 65 -9.06 2.87 14.77
CA ASN A 65 -8.42 2.17 15.88
C ASN A 65 -6.88 2.11 15.74
N SER A 66 -6.36 2.34 14.54
CA SER A 66 -4.93 2.39 14.27
C SER A 66 -4.28 3.76 14.52
N ALA A 67 -5.00 4.69 15.13
CA ALA A 67 -4.55 6.05 15.42
C ALA A 67 -3.24 6.12 16.24
N ASN A 68 -2.82 5.02 16.85
CA ASN A 68 -1.50 4.90 17.47
C ASN A 68 -0.56 4.07 16.60
N THR A 69 -0.24 4.60 15.45
CA THR A 69 0.55 3.95 14.40
C THR A 69 2.06 3.85 14.70
N ASN A 70 2.46 4.06 15.96
CA ASN A 70 3.86 4.00 16.40
C ASN A 70 4.40 2.57 16.53
N SER A 71 3.63 1.57 16.14
CA SER A 71 4.06 0.19 16.01
C SER A 71 3.58 -0.40 14.69
N SER A 72 4.22 -1.48 14.25
CA SER A 72 3.72 -2.25 13.11
C SER A 72 2.43 -2.97 13.47
N ILE A 73 1.45 -2.90 12.58
CA ILE A 73 0.18 -3.63 12.69
C ILE A 73 0.08 -4.78 11.67
N ALA A 74 1.04 -4.88 10.76
CA ALA A 74 1.10 -5.97 9.79
C ALA A 74 1.21 -7.32 10.49
N GLY A 75 0.36 -8.27 10.06
CA GLY A 75 0.28 -9.59 10.68
C GLY A 75 -0.42 -9.61 12.05
N SER A 76 -1.05 -8.51 12.47
CA SER A 76 -1.91 -8.48 13.66
C SER A 76 -3.30 -8.98 13.31
N GLY A 77 -3.82 -9.93 14.08
CA GLY A 77 -5.21 -10.40 13.94
C GLY A 77 -6.26 -9.40 14.41
N SER A 78 -5.84 -8.25 14.95
CA SER A 78 -6.74 -7.22 15.44
C SER A 78 -7.20 -6.23 14.37
N PHE A 79 -6.63 -6.31 13.16
CA PHE A 79 -6.91 -5.39 12.05
C PHE A 79 -7.15 -6.16 10.75
N ASN A 80 -8.15 -5.73 10.00
CA ASN A 80 -8.45 -6.26 8.67
C ASN A 80 -7.56 -5.55 7.63
N THR A 81 -6.33 -6.01 7.52
CA THR A 81 -5.34 -5.52 6.57
C THR A 81 -5.12 -6.53 5.46
N TYR A 82 -4.91 -6.05 4.24
CA TYR A 82 -4.51 -6.84 3.07
C TYR A 82 -3.18 -6.30 2.58
N LEU A 83 -2.10 -7.02 2.83
CA LEU A 83 -0.75 -6.49 2.67
C LEU A 83 0.15 -7.47 1.91
N TYR A 84 0.94 -6.93 1.00
CA TYR A 84 2.06 -7.63 0.39
C TYR A 84 3.35 -7.30 1.13
N ALA A 85 4.02 -8.32 1.64
CA ALA A 85 5.25 -8.21 2.40
C ALA A 85 6.49 -8.30 1.50
N HIS A 86 7.60 -7.67 1.93
CA HIS A 86 8.88 -7.70 1.22
C HIS A 86 9.42 -9.12 0.95
N ASN A 87 9.06 -10.09 1.78
CA ASN A 87 9.45 -11.49 1.62
C ASN A 87 8.57 -12.28 0.64
N GLY A 88 7.62 -11.63 -0.02
CA GLY A 88 6.69 -12.23 -0.97
C GLY A 88 5.41 -12.79 -0.34
N SER A 89 5.27 -12.78 0.98
CA SER A 89 4.04 -13.22 1.64
C SER A 89 2.92 -12.20 1.48
N ILE A 90 1.70 -12.69 1.30
CA ILE A 90 0.50 -11.85 1.27
C ILE A 90 -0.30 -12.16 2.52
N TYR A 91 -0.61 -11.12 3.28
CA TYR A 91 -1.30 -11.20 4.56
C TYR A 91 -2.73 -10.68 4.48
N TYR A 92 -3.63 -11.40 5.15
CA TYR A 92 -4.93 -10.92 5.58
C TYR A 92 -4.98 -11.03 7.11
N GLY A 93 -5.02 -9.90 7.79
CA GLY A 93 -4.86 -9.87 9.24
C GLY A 93 -3.58 -10.61 9.66
N SER A 94 -3.70 -11.62 10.52
CA SER A 94 -2.57 -12.46 10.96
C SER A 94 -2.25 -13.64 10.05
N SER A 95 -3.10 -13.92 9.04
CA SER A 95 -2.95 -15.09 8.17
C SER A 95 -2.13 -14.75 6.94
N SER A 96 -1.15 -15.60 6.60
CA SER A 96 -0.44 -15.53 5.32
C SER A 96 -1.20 -16.39 4.31
N ALA A 97 -1.70 -15.76 3.24
CA ALA A 97 -2.59 -16.42 2.28
C ALA A 97 -1.85 -16.99 1.06
N ALA A 98 -0.72 -16.41 0.65
CA ALA A 98 0.06 -16.85 -0.51
C ALA A 98 1.48 -16.29 -0.46
N THR A 99 2.33 -16.79 -1.35
CA THR A 99 3.69 -16.26 -1.56
C THR A 99 3.87 -15.87 -3.02
N GLY A 100 4.35 -14.65 -3.23
CA GLY A 100 4.81 -14.13 -4.52
C GLY A 100 6.32 -13.89 -4.51
N ALA A 101 6.82 -13.06 -5.41
CA ALA A 101 8.23 -12.67 -5.46
C ALA A 101 8.60 -11.72 -4.33
N THR A 102 9.76 -11.88 -3.74
CA THR A 102 10.34 -10.88 -2.81
C THR A 102 10.54 -9.55 -3.51
N PHE A 103 10.41 -8.43 -2.79
CA PHE A 103 10.76 -7.12 -3.31
C PHE A 103 11.80 -6.40 -2.44
N THR A 104 12.52 -5.47 -3.05
CA THR A 104 13.61 -4.72 -2.42
C THR A 104 13.66 -3.29 -2.97
N THR A 105 14.67 -2.54 -2.59
CA THR A 105 14.91 -1.15 -3.03
C THR A 105 14.76 -1.00 -4.54
N ASN A 106 14.02 0.02 -4.96
CA ASN A 106 13.66 0.38 -6.32
C ASN A 106 12.62 -0.52 -7.00
N ASP A 107 12.22 -1.65 -6.42
CA ASP A 107 11.06 -2.37 -6.93
C ASP A 107 9.79 -1.52 -6.77
N ILE A 108 8.92 -1.56 -7.77
CA ILE A 108 7.64 -0.85 -7.78
C ILE A 108 6.54 -1.89 -7.55
N MET A 109 5.80 -1.68 -6.47
CA MET A 109 4.66 -2.49 -6.09
C MET A 109 3.38 -1.80 -6.51
N GLY A 110 2.59 -2.43 -7.38
CA GLY A 110 1.25 -2.00 -7.74
C GLY A 110 0.20 -2.68 -6.87
N VAL A 111 -0.84 -1.93 -6.51
CA VAL A 111 -2.00 -2.42 -5.75
C VAL A 111 -3.27 -2.05 -6.51
N LEU A 112 -4.00 -3.07 -6.96
CA LEU A 112 -5.31 -2.92 -7.61
C LEU A 112 -6.39 -3.40 -6.65
N VAL A 113 -7.35 -2.54 -6.34
CA VAL A 113 -8.51 -2.85 -5.50
C VAL A 113 -9.77 -2.72 -6.34
N ASP A 114 -10.46 -3.83 -6.56
CA ASP A 114 -11.71 -3.87 -7.31
C ASP A 114 -12.88 -3.93 -6.32
N LEU A 115 -13.57 -2.80 -6.18
CA LEU A 115 -14.78 -2.64 -5.36
C LEU A 115 -16.02 -2.40 -6.23
N GLU A 116 -15.93 -2.63 -7.54
CA GLU A 116 -17.01 -2.51 -8.50
C GLU A 116 -17.67 -3.87 -8.79
N SER A 117 -16.88 -4.94 -8.75
CA SER A 117 -17.33 -6.29 -9.08
C SER A 117 -18.19 -6.89 -7.96
N ALA A 118 -19.04 -7.89 -8.31
CA ALA A 118 -19.88 -8.58 -7.33
C ALA A 118 -19.10 -9.20 -6.16
N THR A 119 -17.84 -9.55 -6.39
CA THR A 119 -16.88 -9.95 -5.34
C THR A 119 -15.76 -8.94 -5.31
N ASN A 120 -15.64 -8.23 -4.21
CA ASN A 120 -14.54 -7.28 -4.01
C ASN A 120 -13.21 -8.03 -3.93
N THR A 121 -12.18 -7.52 -4.60
CA THR A 121 -10.87 -8.17 -4.64
C THR A 121 -9.72 -7.18 -4.53
N ILE A 122 -8.55 -7.70 -4.13
CA ILE A 122 -7.27 -7.01 -4.21
C ILE A 122 -6.27 -7.86 -5.00
N SER A 123 -5.49 -7.21 -5.85
CA SER A 123 -4.39 -7.82 -6.61
C SER A 123 -3.11 -7.02 -6.42
N PHE A 124 -1.99 -7.73 -6.39
CA PHE A 124 -0.68 -7.12 -6.25
C PHE A 124 0.16 -7.35 -7.50
N PHE A 125 1.00 -6.37 -7.79
CA PHE A 125 1.94 -6.41 -8.92
C PHE A 125 3.33 -6.03 -8.43
N LYS A 126 4.34 -6.67 -8.98
CA LYS A 126 5.73 -6.27 -8.81
C LYS A 126 6.30 -5.91 -10.17
N ASN A 127 6.77 -4.68 -10.34
CA ASN A 127 7.33 -4.21 -11.60
C ASN A 127 6.41 -4.53 -12.80
N GLY A 128 5.11 -4.29 -12.64
CA GLY A 128 4.07 -4.57 -13.64
C GLY A 128 3.61 -6.03 -13.74
N ALA A 129 4.34 -6.99 -13.16
CA ALA A 129 3.97 -8.40 -13.20
C ALA A 129 3.06 -8.79 -12.03
N ALA A 130 1.92 -9.43 -12.32
CA ALA A 130 0.98 -9.91 -11.31
C ALA A 130 1.63 -10.89 -10.32
N GLN A 131 1.31 -10.75 -9.05
CA GLN A 131 1.81 -11.58 -7.97
C GLN A 131 0.70 -12.51 -7.46
N GLY A 132 0.56 -13.65 -8.13
CA GLY A 132 -0.51 -14.61 -7.84
C GLY A 132 -1.89 -14.16 -8.34
N SER A 133 -2.94 -14.82 -7.85
CA SER A 133 -4.33 -14.50 -8.14
C SER A 133 -4.84 -13.38 -7.24
N ALA A 134 -5.91 -12.72 -7.66
CA ALA A 134 -6.63 -11.76 -6.83
C ALA A 134 -7.17 -12.43 -5.54
N PHE A 135 -7.15 -11.69 -4.45
CA PHE A 135 -7.70 -12.11 -3.16
C PHE A 135 -9.05 -11.48 -2.93
N ASN A 136 -9.99 -12.28 -2.42
CA ASN A 136 -11.30 -11.76 -2.00
C ASN A 136 -11.14 -10.90 -0.74
N LEU A 137 -11.73 -9.72 -0.78
CA LEU A 137 -11.87 -8.88 0.39
C LEU A 137 -13.07 -9.38 1.19
N THR A 138 -12.79 -10.02 2.33
CA THR A 138 -13.80 -10.69 3.18
C THR A 138 -14.17 -9.87 4.42
N GLY A 139 -13.59 -8.68 4.57
CA GLY A 139 -13.91 -7.75 5.64
C GLY A 139 -15.37 -7.30 5.59
N THR A 140 -15.87 -6.84 6.72
CA THR A 140 -17.23 -6.28 6.84
C THR A 140 -17.31 -4.82 6.43
N GLY A 141 -16.16 -4.17 6.25
CA GLY A 141 -16.03 -2.79 5.78
C GLY A 141 -16.38 -2.66 4.31
N ILE A 142 -16.95 -1.53 3.99
CA ILE A 142 -17.31 -1.16 2.62
C ILE A 142 -16.25 -0.28 1.97
N ASN A 143 -15.35 0.30 2.77
CA ASN A 143 -14.30 1.20 2.33
C ASN A 143 -12.95 0.77 2.88
N TYR A 144 -11.90 1.10 2.15
CA TYR A 144 -10.52 0.79 2.51
C TYR A 144 -9.64 2.02 2.37
N THR A 145 -8.52 2.05 3.08
CA THR A 145 -7.53 3.13 3.01
C THR A 145 -6.20 2.54 2.56
N PRO A 146 -5.49 3.16 1.59
CA PRO A 146 -4.13 2.79 1.26
C PRO A 146 -3.23 2.85 2.48
N MET A 147 -2.37 1.84 2.64
CA MET A 147 -1.44 1.82 3.76
C MET A 147 -0.08 1.25 3.38
N SER A 148 0.92 1.63 4.15
CA SER A 148 2.13 0.86 4.33
C SER A 148 2.42 0.62 5.80
N ASP A 149 3.10 -0.45 6.04
CA ASP A 149 3.54 -0.84 7.37
C ASP A 149 5.02 -1.21 7.36
N ARG A 150 5.61 -1.19 8.54
CA ARG A 150 6.99 -1.53 8.72
C ARG A 150 7.27 -2.21 10.06
N GLY A 151 7.94 -3.35 10.00
CA GLY A 151 8.22 -4.20 11.15
C GLY A 151 9.52 -3.91 11.90
N GLY A 152 10.21 -2.80 11.62
CA GLY A 152 11.44 -2.42 12.29
C GLY A 152 12.62 -2.15 11.33
N GLY A 153 13.77 -1.70 11.86
CA GLY A 153 14.94 -1.23 11.12
C GLY A 153 14.81 0.25 10.70
N SER A 154 15.78 0.88 10.03
CA SER A 154 15.76 2.29 9.64
C SER A 154 15.98 2.49 8.14
N GLY A 155 15.43 3.59 7.59
CA GLY A 155 15.67 4.01 6.21
C GLY A 155 14.83 3.30 5.15
N ASN A 156 13.77 2.60 5.53
CA ASN A 156 12.90 1.89 4.59
C ASN A 156 11.53 2.56 4.51
N GLY A 157 10.81 2.31 3.43
CA GLY A 157 9.47 2.82 3.22
C GLY A 157 9.09 2.79 1.75
N PHE A 158 8.22 3.70 1.36
CA PHE A 158 7.73 3.79 -0.01
C PHE A 158 7.67 5.23 -0.49
N TRP A 159 7.88 5.40 -1.79
CA TRP A 159 7.50 6.58 -2.53
C TRP A 159 6.23 6.23 -3.32
N TYR A 160 5.12 6.89 -2.98
CA TYR A 160 3.80 6.58 -3.54
C TYR A 160 3.51 7.34 -4.82
N ASN A 161 2.76 6.70 -5.69
CA ASN A 161 2.08 7.31 -6.82
C ASN A 161 0.59 6.91 -6.77
N PHE A 162 -0.26 7.89 -6.54
CA PHE A 162 -1.72 7.76 -6.60
C PHE A 162 -2.29 8.36 -7.90
N GLY A 163 -1.51 8.34 -8.99
CA GLY A 163 -1.84 8.91 -10.27
C GLY A 163 -1.32 10.35 -10.50
N GLN A 164 -0.52 10.91 -9.57
CA GLN A 164 0.00 12.26 -9.73
C GLN A 164 1.19 12.32 -10.69
N GLU A 165 2.05 11.30 -10.66
CA GLU A 165 3.29 11.33 -11.40
C GLU A 165 3.88 9.93 -11.59
N GLY A 166 3.96 9.46 -12.83
CA GLY A 166 4.46 8.13 -13.15
C GLY A 166 5.97 7.95 -13.09
N SER A 167 6.76 8.99 -12.81
CA SER A 167 8.22 8.92 -12.86
C SER A 167 8.90 8.67 -11.52
N PHE A 168 8.19 8.76 -10.41
CA PHE A 168 8.76 8.75 -9.05
C PHE A 168 9.96 9.71 -8.91
N GLY A 169 9.85 10.91 -9.49
CA GLY A 169 10.89 11.93 -9.43
C GLY A 169 12.14 11.66 -10.27
N THR A 170 12.16 10.61 -11.08
CA THR A 170 13.33 10.27 -11.92
C THR A 170 13.31 10.94 -13.30
N GLY A 171 12.23 11.66 -13.64
CA GLY A 171 12.05 12.30 -14.94
C GLY A 171 11.73 11.33 -16.09
N SER A 172 11.68 10.03 -15.82
CA SER A 172 11.30 9.00 -16.79
C SER A 172 10.39 7.97 -16.10
N GLY A 173 9.13 8.02 -16.44
CA GLY A 173 8.14 7.06 -15.99
C GLY A 173 7.60 6.23 -17.13
N GLY A 174 6.83 5.19 -16.84
CA GLY A 174 6.15 4.39 -17.84
C GLY A 174 5.11 5.18 -18.62
N GLY A 175 4.60 6.27 -18.03
CA GLY A 175 3.64 7.17 -18.68
C GLY A 175 2.30 6.51 -18.96
N ASN A 176 1.98 5.42 -18.29
CA ASN A 176 0.71 4.73 -18.43
C ASN A 176 -0.37 5.53 -17.70
N SER A 177 -1.46 5.78 -18.37
CA SER A 177 -2.67 6.32 -17.73
C SER A 177 -3.64 5.20 -17.39
N ASP A 178 -4.51 5.45 -16.42
CA ASP A 178 -5.65 4.57 -16.22
C ASP A 178 -6.59 4.57 -17.44
N ALA A 179 -7.55 3.66 -17.47
CA ALA A 179 -8.48 3.50 -18.60
C ALA A 179 -9.31 4.78 -18.90
N ASN A 180 -9.43 5.68 -17.93
CA ASN A 180 -10.19 6.93 -18.04
C ASN A 180 -9.29 8.16 -18.19
N GLY A 181 -7.98 8.04 -18.09
CA GLY A 181 -7.02 9.13 -18.24
C GLY A 181 -6.92 10.06 -17.03
N TYR A 182 -7.36 9.64 -15.85
CA TYR A 182 -7.35 10.47 -14.63
C TYR A 182 -6.06 10.37 -13.83
N GLY A 183 -5.13 9.50 -14.20
CA GLY A 183 -3.88 9.33 -13.49
C GLY A 183 -2.74 8.87 -14.38
N SER A 184 -1.52 9.14 -13.93
CA SER A 184 -0.29 8.67 -14.56
C SER A 184 0.41 7.69 -13.65
N PHE A 185 0.74 6.49 -14.17
CA PHE A 185 1.37 5.42 -13.44
C PHE A 185 2.66 4.96 -14.12
N TYR A 186 3.53 4.31 -13.36
CA TYR A 186 4.79 3.79 -13.90
C TYR A 186 4.52 2.52 -14.74
N TYR A 187 3.60 1.64 -14.29
CA TYR A 187 3.20 0.41 -14.96
C TYR A 187 1.73 0.37 -15.29
#